data_42a3095e0ce734c001f03c4a4bba6a5b
#
_entry.id   42a3095e0ce734c001f03c4a4bba6a5b
#
_cell.length_a   1.000
_cell.length_b   1.000
_cell.length_c   1.000
_cell.angle_alpha   90.00
_cell.angle_beta   90.00
_cell.angle_gamma   90.00
#
_symmetry.space_group_name_H-M   'P 1'
#
loop_
_entity.id
_entity.type
_entity.pdbx_description
1 polymer ?
#
loop_
_entity_poly.entity_id
_entity_poly.type
_entity_poly.pdbx_seq_one_letter_code
_entity_poly.pdbx_strand_id
1 'polypeptide(L)'
;MKKNIYYKLSSEPLIINSFRRTLGEIEWLLLVLILFYLVVGKIENVEKQLVIFASCLYAVGVASFQYWDFFKEAKQWKIAFQSWVMIIFISWVIWYTGKLQSPLFNLYLLPVLASAITLGKLVTLLQVGLIFSIFLYLGSNFHQNHMDALFSMAGSSDVLMLFFPMLLVAYISTMLTSDIQTGFNSLKCESEIDDLTKLFNYRTFKSVSQKLLNQAKRHNRKVSVLMIDADNLKTTNDYFGHEAGNLLLVNIAQCLISVLRDGDIAARFGGDEFVVLLTDCKQNDSAQVAQRIIEEFHNTQIRYHGENIKLSASIGIANFPEHGDTLDVLLAKSDKAMYASKHQGRCLATVYSTKLD
;
A
#
# COMPACT_ATOMS: atom_id res chain seq x y z
N MET A 1 -19.98 -25.69 6.50
CA MET A 1 -20.22 -24.30 6.11
C MET A 1 -19.17 -23.40 6.74
N LYS A 2 -17.91 -23.39 6.22
CA LYS A 2 -16.83 -22.46 6.64
C LYS A 2 -16.75 -21.37 5.58
N LYS A 3 -17.21 -20.16 5.93
CA LYS A 3 -17.18 -18.97 5.08
C LYS A 3 -15.72 -18.59 4.78
N ASN A 4 -15.43 -18.45 3.51
CA ASN A 4 -14.19 -17.88 2.95
C ASN A 4 -13.91 -16.48 3.53
N ILE A 5 -13.02 -16.41 4.52
CA ILE A 5 -12.52 -15.14 5.10
C ILE A 5 -11.30 -14.61 4.33
N TYR A 6 -10.85 -15.27 3.29
CA TYR A 6 -9.60 -14.95 2.58
C TYR A 6 -9.69 -13.90 1.46
N TYR A 7 -10.85 -13.29 1.23
CA TYR A 7 -11.04 -12.29 0.18
C TYR A 7 -11.13 -10.88 0.75
N LYS A 8 -10.06 -10.29 1.23
CA LYS A 8 -9.92 -8.83 1.26
C LYS A 8 -8.69 -8.34 2.02
N LEU A 9 -7.51 -8.43 1.43
CA LEU A 9 -6.37 -7.68 1.99
C LEU A 9 -5.33 -7.41 0.88
N SER A 10 -5.71 -6.62 -0.10
CA SER A 10 -4.77 -5.74 -0.76
C SER A 10 -4.74 -4.44 0.04
N SER A 11 -3.68 -4.17 0.78
CA SER A 11 -3.62 -3.08 1.75
C SER A 11 -3.64 -1.67 1.13
N GLU A 12 -3.29 -1.49 -0.13
CA GLU A 12 -3.32 -0.19 -0.80
C GLU A 12 -4.73 0.39 -0.98
N PRO A 13 -5.75 -0.32 -1.50
CA PRO A 13 -7.08 0.25 -1.64
C PRO A 13 -7.77 0.51 -0.30
N LEU A 14 -7.42 -0.20 0.78
CA LEU A 14 -7.98 0.04 2.12
C LEU A 14 -7.48 1.37 2.72
N ILE A 15 -6.20 1.66 2.59
CA ILE A 15 -5.60 2.90 3.11
C ILE A 15 -6.17 4.11 2.34
N ILE A 16 -6.20 4.06 1.02
CA ILE A 16 -6.71 5.16 0.19
C ILE A 16 -8.23 5.35 0.38
N ASN A 17 -9.00 4.30 0.58
CA ASN A 17 -10.43 4.39 0.88
C ASN A 17 -10.73 4.99 2.27
N SER A 18 -9.89 4.71 3.29
CA SER A 18 -10.02 5.35 4.60
C SER A 18 -9.71 6.84 4.52
N PHE A 19 -8.68 7.25 3.78
CA PHE A 19 -8.37 8.66 3.54
C PHE A 19 -9.49 9.42 2.82
N ARG A 20 -10.12 8.80 1.83
CA ARG A 20 -11.27 9.41 1.15
C ARG A 20 -12.44 9.67 2.10
N ARG A 21 -12.72 8.74 3.01
CA ARG A 21 -13.76 8.91 4.03
C ARG A 21 -13.44 10.07 4.96
N THR A 22 -12.21 10.13 5.48
CA THR A 22 -11.74 11.21 6.36
C THR A 22 -11.82 12.58 5.66
N LEU A 23 -11.43 12.65 4.39
CA LEU A 23 -11.52 13.89 3.60
C LEU A 23 -12.98 14.35 3.47
N GLY A 24 -13.91 13.46 3.16
CA GLY A 24 -15.33 13.77 3.11
C GLY A 24 -15.89 14.23 4.46
N GLU A 25 -15.46 13.66 5.56
CA GLU A 25 -15.85 14.11 6.91
C GLU A 25 -15.34 15.54 7.19
N ILE A 26 -14.11 15.87 6.75
CA ILE A 26 -13.55 17.24 6.84
C ILE A 26 -14.35 18.23 5.99
N GLU A 27 -14.76 17.86 4.77
CA GLU A 27 -15.56 18.72 3.90
C GLU A 27 -16.96 19.03 4.48
N TRP A 28 -17.62 18.04 5.07
CA TRP A 28 -18.88 18.25 5.78
C TRP A 28 -18.70 19.12 7.02
N LEU A 29 -17.62 18.91 7.78
CA LEU A 29 -17.29 19.76 8.93
C LEU A 29 -17.08 21.23 8.50
N LEU A 30 -16.38 21.45 7.39
CA LEU A 30 -16.19 22.77 6.82
C LEU A 30 -17.52 23.46 6.52
N LEU A 31 -18.46 22.77 5.87
CA LEU A 31 -19.80 23.28 5.60
C LEU A 31 -20.55 23.64 6.87
N VAL A 32 -20.53 22.77 7.87
CA VAL A 32 -21.19 23.01 9.16
C VAL A 32 -20.63 24.24 9.85
N LEU A 33 -19.30 24.43 9.85
CA LEU A 33 -18.65 25.59 10.45
C LEU A 33 -19.02 26.89 9.75
N ILE A 34 -19.09 26.89 8.41
CA ILE A 34 -19.49 28.09 7.63
C ILE A 34 -20.97 28.41 7.87
N LEU A 35 -21.85 27.41 7.86
CA LEU A 35 -23.28 27.61 8.14
C LEU A 35 -23.51 28.12 9.56
N PHE A 36 -22.81 27.54 10.54
CA PHE A 36 -22.85 27.99 11.93
C PHE A 36 -22.42 29.47 12.05
N TYR A 37 -21.34 29.85 11.36
CA TYR A 37 -20.87 31.22 11.33
C TYR A 37 -21.90 32.18 10.71
N LEU A 38 -22.61 31.79 9.65
CA LEU A 38 -23.67 32.60 9.03
C LEU A 38 -24.89 32.81 9.93
N VAL A 39 -25.17 31.86 10.83
CA VAL A 39 -26.30 31.94 11.77
C VAL A 39 -25.95 32.77 13.00
N VAL A 40 -24.77 32.52 13.59
CA VAL A 40 -24.36 33.15 14.88
C VAL A 40 -23.62 34.46 14.68
N GLY A 41 -22.93 34.65 13.55
CA GLY A 41 -22.11 35.83 13.28
C GLY A 41 -22.98 37.09 13.08
N LYS A 42 -22.75 38.12 13.90
CA LYS A 42 -23.31 39.46 13.72
C LYS A 42 -22.53 40.20 12.63
N ILE A 43 -22.87 39.96 11.37
CA ILE A 43 -22.11 40.55 10.28
C ILE A 43 -23.03 41.50 9.52
N GLU A 44 -22.70 42.79 9.57
CA GLU A 44 -23.48 43.87 8.96
C GLU A 44 -23.31 43.98 7.42
N ASN A 45 -22.24 43.43 6.83
CA ASN A 45 -21.86 43.63 5.43
C ASN A 45 -21.60 42.33 4.63
N VAL A 46 -22.31 41.25 4.91
CA VAL A 46 -22.16 40.01 4.16
C VAL A 46 -23.28 39.83 3.17
N GLU A 47 -22.93 39.55 1.93
CA GLU A 47 -23.90 39.08 0.94
C GLU A 47 -24.28 37.60 1.26
N LYS A 48 -25.03 37.44 2.36
CA LYS A 48 -25.41 36.10 2.94
C LYS A 48 -25.97 35.16 1.89
N GLN A 49 -26.74 35.68 0.94
CA GLN A 49 -27.37 34.90 -0.11
C GLN A 49 -26.33 34.22 -1.03
N LEU A 50 -25.26 34.95 -1.39
CA LEU A 50 -24.19 34.38 -2.21
C LEU A 50 -23.38 33.33 -1.49
N VAL A 51 -23.09 33.53 -0.20
CA VAL A 51 -22.38 32.52 0.60
C VAL A 51 -23.23 31.26 0.80
N ILE A 52 -24.56 31.40 1.04
CA ILE A 52 -25.48 30.27 1.14
C ILE A 52 -25.53 29.52 -0.20
N PHE A 53 -25.68 30.25 -1.32
CA PHE A 53 -25.70 29.62 -2.64
C PHE A 53 -24.41 28.84 -2.94
N ALA A 54 -23.23 29.44 -2.68
CA ALA A 54 -21.95 28.76 -2.85
C ALA A 54 -21.82 27.53 -1.93
N SER A 55 -22.33 27.60 -0.69
CA SER A 55 -22.34 26.47 0.24
C SER A 55 -23.24 25.32 -0.25
N CYS A 56 -24.39 25.63 -0.82
CA CYS A 56 -25.26 24.62 -1.44
C CYS A 56 -24.59 23.97 -2.65
N LEU A 57 -23.96 24.76 -3.53
CA LEU A 57 -23.23 24.25 -4.69
C LEU A 57 -22.07 23.33 -4.27
N TYR A 58 -21.30 23.75 -3.26
CA TYR A 58 -20.21 22.97 -2.70
C TYR A 58 -20.72 21.67 -2.07
N ALA A 59 -21.83 21.70 -1.32
CA ALA A 59 -22.45 20.51 -0.73
C ALA A 59 -22.86 19.48 -1.80
N VAL A 60 -23.42 19.93 -2.93
CA VAL A 60 -23.74 19.06 -4.07
C VAL A 60 -22.47 18.46 -4.66
N GLY A 61 -21.39 19.24 -4.77
CA GLY A 61 -20.07 18.76 -5.20
C GLY A 61 -19.53 17.67 -4.28
N VAL A 62 -19.51 17.91 -2.97
CA VAL A 62 -19.06 16.93 -1.95
C VAL A 62 -19.89 15.65 -2.02
N ALA A 63 -21.22 15.76 -2.09
CA ALA A 63 -22.11 14.59 -2.22
C ALA A 63 -21.83 13.82 -3.52
N SER A 64 -21.61 14.51 -4.64
CA SER A 64 -21.27 13.88 -5.91
C SER A 64 -19.95 13.09 -5.84
N PHE A 65 -18.90 13.65 -5.21
CA PHE A 65 -17.63 12.97 -4.99
C PHE A 65 -17.74 11.75 -4.07
N GLN A 66 -18.63 11.79 -3.08
CA GLN A 66 -18.80 10.69 -2.14
C GLN A 66 -19.66 9.54 -2.67
N TYR A 67 -20.76 9.85 -3.39
CA TYR A 67 -21.79 8.87 -3.72
C TYR A 67 -21.79 8.43 -5.18
N TRP A 68 -21.17 9.17 -6.09
CA TRP A 68 -21.13 8.81 -7.51
C TRP A 68 -20.10 7.72 -7.79
N ASP A 69 -20.49 6.65 -8.47
CA ASP A 69 -19.64 5.48 -8.75
C ASP A 69 -18.37 5.81 -9.54
N PHE A 70 -18.43 6.80 -10.44
CA PHE A 70 -17.27 7.27 -11.21
C PHE A 70 -16.11 7.73 -10.31
N PHE A 71 -16.40 8.25 -9.12
CA PHE A 71 -15.40 8.74 -8.17
C PHE A 71 -15.01 7.70 -7.11
N LYS A 72 -15.61 6.49 -7.10
CA LYS A 72 -15.34 5.43 -6.09
C LYS A 72 -13.92 4.89 -6.15
N GLU A 73 -13.29 4.87 -7.35
CA GLU A 73 -11.88 4.53 -7.44
C GLU A 73 -11.02 5.64 -6.82
N ALA A 74 -10.39 5.34 -5.70
CA ALA A 74 -9.52 6.27 -5.01
C ALA A 74 -8.17 6.37 -5.74
N LYS A 75 -7.98 7.44 -6.53
CA LYS A 75 -6.70 7.81 -7.15
C LYS A 75 -6.15 9.08 -6.48
N GLN A 76 -4.84 9.17 -6.28
CA GLN A 76 -4.19 10.30 -5.60
C GLN A 76 -4.56 11.66 -6.21
N TRP A 77 -4.68 11.77 -7.54
CA TRP A 77 -5.06 13.00 -8.20
C TRP A 77 -6.47 13.49 -7.87
N LYS A 78 -7.40 12.56 -7.56
CA LYS A 78 -8.78 12.92 -7.16
C LYS A 78 -8.80 13.56 -5.77
N ILE A 79 -7.99 13.06 -4.85
CA ILE A 79 -7.81 13.63 -3.51
C ILE A 79 -7.18 15.04 -3.62
N ALA A 80 -6.16 15.19 -4.48
CA ALA A 80 -5.56 16.49 -4.74
C ALA A 80 -6.59 17.49 -5.31
N PHE A 81 -7.38 17.09 -6.29
CA PHE A 81 -8.43 17.92 -6.87
C PHE A 81 -9.46 18.35 -5.83
N GLN A 82 -9.91 17.44 -4.96
CA GLN A 82 -10.85 17.71 -3.88
C GLN A 82 -10.32 18.77 -2.91
N SER A 83 -9.05 18.68 -2.51
CA SER A 83 -8.43 19.67 -1.63
C SER A 83 -8.28 21.04 -2.30
N TRP A 84 -8.08 21.11 -3.61
CA TRP A 84 -8.06 22.37 -4.37
C TRP A 84 -9.45 23.02 -4.44
N VAL A 85 -10.48 22.24 -4.68
CA VAL A 85 -11.88 22.71 -4.66
C VAL A 85 -12.22 23.29 -3.29
N MET A 86 -11.76 22.66 -2.21
CA MET A 86 -11.92 23.16 -0.84
C MET A 86 -11.25 24.54 -0.65
N ILE A 87 -10.01 24.72 -1.14
CA ILE A 87 -9.30 26.01 -1.07
C ILE A 87 -10.06 27.09 -1.85
N ILE A 88 -10.55 26.79 -3.05
CA ILE A 88 -11.32 27.72 -3.87
C ILE A 88 -12.62 28.13 -3.15
N PHE A 89 -13.32 27.17 -2.57
CA PHE A 89 -14.56 27.43 -1.82
C PHE A 89 -14.30 28.30 -0.59
N ILE A 90 -13.28 27.99 0.21
CA ILE A 90 -12.90 28.83 1.37
C ILE A 90 -12.54 30.25 0.91
N SER A 91 -11.75 30.38 -0.18
CA SER A 91 -11.38 31.69 -0.74
C SER A 91 -12.60 32.51 -1.14
N TRP A 92 -13.59 31.85 -1.77
CA TRP A 92 -14.86 32.48 -2.12
C TRP A 92 -15.61 32.99 -0.87
N VAL A 93 -15.74 32.15 0.14
CA VAL A 93 -16.41 32.52 1.40
C VAL A 93 -15.71 33.71 2.06
N ILE A 94 -14.38 33.68 2.16
CA ILE A 94 -13.58 34.75 2.75
C ILE A 94 -13.77 36.06 2.00
N TRP A 95 -13.85 36.03 0.64
CA TRP A 95 -14.08 37.22 -0.18
C TRP A 95 -15.34 37.98 0.23
N TYR A 96 -16.43 37.27 0.54
CA TYR A 96 -17.73 37.84 0.92
C TYR A 96 -17.92 38.02 2.44
N THR A 97 -17.00 37.52 3.30
CA THR A 97 -17.14 37.59 4.76
C THR A 97 -16.19 38.54 5.45
N GLY A 98 -15.56 39.46 4.69
CA GLY A 98 -14.68 40.50 5.27
C GLY A 98 -13.24 40.43 4.79
N LYS A 99 -12.94 39.62 3.76
CA LYS A 99 -11.59 39.47 3.15
C LYS A 99 -10.53 39.20 4.21
N LEU A 100 -9.51 40.05 4.34
CA LEU A 100 -8.41 39.87 5.30
C LEU A 100 -8.84 39.87 6.79
N GLN A 101 -9.96 40.54 7.11
CA GLN A 101 -10.51 40.59 8.47
C GLN A 101 -11.51 39.44 8.76
N SER A 102 -11.70 38.54 7.80
CA SER A 102 -12.61 37.40 7.99
C SER A 102 -12.10 36.45 9.07
N PRO A 103 -12.88 36.16 10.12
CA PRO A 103 -12.51 35.18 11.14
C PRO A 103 -12.47 33.75 10.58
N LEU A 104 -12.98 33.54 9.37
CA LEU A 104 -12.99 32.24 8.67
C LEU A 104 -11.64 31.91 8.02
N PHE A 105 -10.64 32.80 8.09
CA PHE A 105 -9.32 32.54 7.51
C PHE A 105 -8.66 31.28 8.06
N ASN A 106 -8.88 30.97 9.31
CA ASN A 106 -8.35 29.76 9.95
C ASN A 106 -8.91 28.44 9.35
N LEU A 107 -9.99 28.51 8.55
CA LEU A 107 -10.53 27.34 7.85
C LEU A 107 -9.54 26.77 6.81
N TYR A 108 -8.57 27.55 6.36
CA TYR A 108 -7.48 27.04 5.51
C TYR A 108 -6.60 25.99 6.19
N LEU A 109 -6.66 25.87 7.53
CA LEU A 109 -6.00 24.78 8.23
C LEU A 109 -6.55 23.41 7.84
N LEU A 110 -7.84 23.32 7.45
CA LEU A 110 -8.48 22.06 7.08
C LEU A 110 -7.89 21.44 5.79
N PRO A 111 -7.81 22.15 4.64
CA PRO A 111 -7.16 21.60 3.45
C PRO A 111 -5.66 21.35 3.64
N VAL A 112 -4.95 22.16 4.44
CA VAL A 112 -3.54 21.93 4.77
C VAL A 112 -3.36 20.64 5.55
N LEU A 113 -4.20 20.42 6.58
CA LEU A 113 -4.20 19.18 7.36
C LEU A 113 -4.53 17.96 6.50
N ALA A 114 -5.60 18.05 5.69
CA ALA A 114 -6.01 17.00 4.78
C ALA A 114 -4.90 16.62 3.79
N SER A 115 -4.23 17.62 3.21
CA SER A 115 -3.10 17.42 2.29
C SER A 115 -1.89 16.81 2.98
N ALA A 116 -1.55 17.26 4.20
CA ALA A 116 -0.42 16.75 4.95
C ALA A 116 -0.55 15.24 5.25
N ILE A 117 -1.77 14.79 5.53
CA ILE A 117 -2.06 13.38 5.82
C ILE A 117 -2.10 12.53 4.55
N THR A 118 -2.61 13.06 3.43
CA THR A 118 -2.96 12.26 2.24
C THR A 118 -1.99 12.40 1.06
N LEU A 119 -1.44 13.59 0.83
CA LEU A 119 -0.68 13.93 -0.38
C LEU A 119 0.82 14.13 -0.12
N GLY A 120 1.20 14.23 1.17
CA GLY A 120 2.58 14.33 1.60
C GLY A 120 3.17 15.74 1.57
N LYS A 121 4.43 15.85 2.00
CA LYS A 121 5.12 17.11 2.35
C LYS A 121 5.16 18.14 1.21
N LEU A 122 5.50 17.71 0.00
CA LEU A 122 5.70 18.65 -1.13
C LEU A 122 4.39 19.30 -1.55
N VAL A 123 3.32 18.51 -1.69
CA VAL A 123 2.01 19.03 -2.09
C VAL A 123 1.43 19.95 -1.02
N THR A 124 1.62 19.62 0.26
CA THR A 124 1.20 20.47 1.39
C THR A 124 1.91 21.82 1.38
N LEU A 125 3.22 21.86 1.13
CA LEU A 125 3.98 23.10 1.01
C LEU A 125 3.50 23.96 -0.18
N LEU A 126 3.21 23.33 -1.32
CA LEU A 126 2.65 24.04 -2.48
C LEU A 126 1.28 24.64 -2.17
N GLN A 127 0.43 23.94 -1.42
CA GLN A 127 -0.87 24.47 -1.00
C GLN A 127 -0.74 25.65 -0.04
N VAL A 128 0.18 25.57 0.93
CA VAL A 128 0.46 26.72 1.82
C VAL A 128 0.95 27.93 1.01
N GLY A 129 1.83 27.71 0.03
CA GLY A 129 2.28 28.76 -0.91
C GLY A 129 1.14 29.36 -1.73
N LEU A 130 0.19 28.53 -2.20
CA LEU A 130 -1.00 28.98 -2.92
C LEU A 130 -1.90 29.85 -2.01
N ILE A 131 -2.17 29.41 -0.79
CA ILE A 131 -2.96 30.15 0.20
C ILE A 131 -2.29 31.48 0.53
N PHE A 132 -0.96 31.52 0.65
CA PHE A 132 -0.21 32.75 0.83
C PHE A 132 -0.35 33.70 -0.36
N SER A 133 -0.32 33.20 -1.59
CA SER A 133 -0.55 33.99 -2.81
C SER A 133 -1.96 34.56 -2.87
N ILE A 134 -2.96 33.78 -2.48
CA ILE A 134 -4.36 34.24 -2.37
C ILE A 134 -4.47 35.36 -1.32
N PHE A 135 -3.81 35.21 -0.17
CA PHE A 135 -3.78 36.23 0.88
C PHE A 135 -3.19 37.53 0.37
N LEU A 136 -2.07 37.52 -0.35
CA LEU A 136 -1.47 38.71 -0.95
C LEU A 136 -2.39 39.37 -1.98
N TYR A 137 -3.07 38.55 -2.80
CA TYR A 137 -4.04 39.05 -3.78
C TYR A 137 -5.25 39.75 -3.12
N LEU A 138 -5.80 39.13 -2.05
CA LEU A 138 -6.89 39.73 -1.26
C LEU A 138 -6.48 41.06 -0.62
N GLY A 139 -5.21 41.14 -0.18
CA GLY A 139 -4.63 42.36 0.41
C GLY A 139 -4.42 43.47 -0.59
N SER A 140 -3.93 43.14 -1.78
CA SER A 140 -3.64 44.15 -2.82
C SER A 140 -4.90 44.86 -3.36
N ASN A 141 -6.02 44.13 -3.40
CA ASN A 141 -7.30 44.70 -3.88
C ASN A 141 -8.06 45.55 -2.83
N PHE A 142 -7.55 45.60 -1.59
CA PHE A 142 -8.27 46.30 -0.51
C PHE A 142 -7.88 47.78 -0.37
N HIS A 143 -6.66 48.20 -0.76
CA HIS A 143 -6.22 49.59 -0.77
C HIS A 143 -5.00 49.78 -1.67
N GLN A 144 -5.02 50.81 -2.53
CA GLN A 144 -3.89 51.23 -3.37
C GLN A 144 -2.66 51.72 -2.59
N ASN A 145 -2.78 51.95 -1.25
CA ASN A 145 -1.72 52.49 -0.37
C ASN A 145 -1.23 51.50 0.73
N HIS A 146 -1.64 50.20 0.69
CA HIS A 146 -1.37 49.29 1.81
C HIS A 146 -0.32 48.22 1.56
N MET A 147 0.32 48.16 0.39
CA MET A 147 1.50 47.26 0.23
C MET A 147 2.62 47.67 1.20
N ASP A 148 2.83 48.97 1.41
CA ASP A 148 3.81 49.48 2.39
C ASP A 148 3.42 49.16 3.84
N ALA A 149 2.13 49.07 4.15
CA ALA A 149 1.64 48.70 5.48
C ALA A 149 1.77 47.20 5.77
N LEU A 150 1.61 46.31 4.78
CA LEU A 150 1.84 44.86 4.94
C LEU A 150 3.32 44.54 5.19
N PHE A 151 4.24 45.33 4.65
CA PHE A 151 5.69 45.19 4.87
C PHE A 151 6.19 46.07 6.04
N SER A 152 5.31 46.84 6.71
CA SER A 152 5.64 47.49 7.98
C SER A 152 5.83 46.46 9.10
N MET A 153 6.53 46.82 10.18
CA MET A 153 6.73 45.91 11.32
C MET A 153 5.40 45.43 11.94
N ALA A 154 4.35 46.25 11.93
CA ALA A 154 3.02 45.89 12.42
C ALA A 154 2.32 44.89 11.47
N GLY A 155 2.35 45.15 10.16
CA GLY A 155 1.77 44.26 9.16
C GLY A 155 2.50 42.89 9.07
N SER A 156 3.82 42.86 9.26
CA SER A 156 4.59 41.62 9.28
C SER A 156 4.24 40.73 10.48
N SER A 157 3.90 41.31 11.65
CA SER A 157 3.46 40.52 12.81
C SER A 157 2.11 39.86 12.58
N ASP A 158 1.16 40.54 11.90
CA ASP A 158 -0.16 40.00 11.60
C ASP A 158 -0.08 38.84 10.59
N VAL A 159 0.75 39.00 9.55
CA VAL A 159 1.03 37.92 8.59
C VAL A 159 1.66 36.71 9.29
N LEU A 160 2.64 36.91 10.16
CA LEU A 160 3.29 35.86 10.91
C LEU A 160 2.29 35.14 11.83
N MET A 161 1.45 35.87 12.56
CA MET A 161 0.44 35.32 13.44
C MET A 161 -0.58 34.45 12.71
N LEU A 162 -0.87 34.80 11.46
CA LEU A 162 -1.84 34.07 10.62
C LEU A 162 -1.24 32.81 9.96
N PHE A 163 0.00 32.90 9.44
CA PHE A 163 0.63 31.79 8.72
C PHE A 163 1.45 30.85 9.60
N PHE A 164 1.93 31.30 10.74
CA PHE A 164 2.70 30.46 11.66
C PHE A 164 1.93 29.21 12.11
N PRO A 165 0.65 29.27 12.54
CA PRO A 165 -0.14 28.08 12.85
C PRO A 165 -0.29 27.14 11.65
N MET A 166 -0.45 27.66 10.44
CA MET A 166 -0.57 26.83 9.23
C MET A 166 0.73 26.06 8.93
N LEU A 167 1.86 26.73 9.01
CA LEU A 167 3.17 26.10 8.82
C LEU A 167 3.45 25.07 9.93
N LEU A 168 3.08 25.40 11.16
CA LEU A 168 3.24 24.48 12.29
C LEU A 168 2.39 23.23 12.12
N VAL A 169 1.11 23.38 11.76
CA VAL A 169 0.20 22.25 11.50
C VAL A 169 0.71 21.42 10.30
N ALA A 170 1.12 22.08 9.21
CA ALA A 170 1.70 21.39 8.06
C ALA A 170 2.94 20.57 8.45
N TYR A 171 3.85 21.15 9.22
CA TYR A 171 5.07 20.50 9.69
C TYR A 171 4.77 19.31 10.59
N ILE A 172 3.99 19.52 11.66
CA ILE A 172 3.67 18.47 12.64
C ILE A 172 2.91 17.32 11.94
N SER A 173 1.91 17.63 11.12
CA SER A 173 1.11 16.60 10.46
C SER A 173 1.93 15.78 9.46
N THR A 174 2.83 16.41 8.71
CA THR A 174 3.70 15.68 7.77
C THR A 174 4.74 14.84 8.51
N MET A 175 5.30 15.31 9.61
CA MET A 175 6.21 14.53 10.47
C MET A 175 5.50 13.32 11.07
N LEU A 176 4.34 13.54 11.69
CA LEU A 176 3.58 12.47 12.34
C LEU A 176 3.17 11.39 11.32
N THR A 177 2.73 11.78 10.11
CA THR A 177 2.39 10.84 9.04
C THR A 177 3.60 10.02 8.60
N SER A 178 4.77 10.65 8.47
CA SER A 178 6.03 9.98 8.14
C SER A 178 6.42 8.96 9.21
N ASP A 179 6.34 9.34 10.48
CA ASP A 179 6.71 8.46 11.61
C ASP A 179 5.75 7.27 11.74
N ILE A 180 4.44 7.51 11.56
CA ILE A 180 3.43 6.44 11.53
C ILE A 180 3.70 5.49 10.36
N GLN A 181 3.97 5.99 9.15
CA GLN A 181 4.29 5.15 7.99
C GLN A 181 5.55 4.33 8.22
N THR A 182 6.57 4.93 8.83
CA THR A 182 7.83 4.23 9.15
C THR A 182 7.59 3.14 10.20
N GLY A 183 6.80 3.44 11.25
CA GLY A 183 6.39 2.48 12.25
C GLY A 183 5.57 1.32 11.68
N PHE A 184 4.60 1.58 10.81
CA PHE A 184 3.85 0.54 10.11
C PHE A 184 4.73 -0.32 9.19
N ASN A 185 5.68 0.30 8.48
CA ASN A 185 6.62 -0.43 7.63
C ASN A 185 7.57 -1.31 8.44
N SER A 186 8.01 -0.88 9.63
CA SER A 186 8.83 -1.70 10.52
C SER A 186 8.03 -2.89 11.07
N LEU A 187 6.78 -2.69 11.51
CA LEU A 187 5.89 -3.76 11.94
C LEU A 187 5.57 -4.74 10.81
N LYS A 188 5.38 -4.26 9.60
CA LYS A 188 5.21 -5.12 8.40
C LYS A 188 6.49 -5.88 8.03
N CYS A 189 7.65 -5.30 8.32
CA CYS A 189 8.94 -5.98 8.20
C CYS A 189 9.17 -7.04 9.29
N GLU A 190 8.46 -6.98 10.42
CA GLU A 190 8.51 -7.97 11.50
C GLU A 190 7.55 -9.14 11.28
N SER A 191 6.62 -9.07 10.32
CA SER A 191 5.79 -10.23 9.95
C SER A 191 6.68 -11.37 9.48
N GLU A 192 6.56 -12.54 10.10
CA GLU A 192 7.29 -13.76 9.75
C GLU A 192 6.70 -14.48 8.55
N ILE A 193 5.46 -14.17 8.20
CA ILE A 193 4.67 -14.88 7.18
C ILE A 193 4.32 -13.98 5.98
N ASP A 194 4.11 -14.60 4.83
CA ASP A 194 3.55 -13.97 3.63
C ASP A 194 2.04 -13.78 3.77
N ASP A 195 1.54 -12.59 3.49
CA ASP A 195 0.13 -12.23 3.71
C ASP A 195 -0.85 -13.03 2.84
N LEU A 196 -0.46 -13.42 1.62
CA LEU A 196 -1.31 -14.14 0.69
C LEU A 196 -1.33 -15.65 1.00
N THR A 197 -0.16 -16.25 1.09
CA THR A 197 -0.01 -17.72 1.15
C THR A 197 0.02 -18.29 2.56
N LYS A 198 0.26 -17.44 3.57
CA LYS A 198 0.44 -17.79 4.99
C LYS A 198 1.63 -18.73 5.26
N LEU A 199 2.47 -18.97 4.28
CA LEU A 199 3.79 -19.56 4.48
C LEU A 199 4.75 -18.54 5.09
N PHE A 200 5.92 -18.97 5.52
CA PHE A 200 6.98 -18.02 5.87
C PHE A 200 7.30 -17.10 4.67
N ASN A 201 7.67 -15.86 4.96
CA ASN A 201 8.28 -15.01 3.94
C ASN A 201 9.77 -15.37 3.78
N TYR A 202 10.38 -14.92 2.69
CA TYR A 202 11.78 -15.21 2.37
C TYR A 202 12.76 -14.79 3.48
N ARG A 203 12.52 -13.68 4.17
CA ARG A 203 13.38 -13.22 5.28
C ARG A 203 13.42 -14.22 6.42
N THR A 204 12.26 -14.66 6.85
CA THR A 204 12.14 -15.68 7.91
C THR A 204 12.73 -16.99 7.46
N PHE A 205 12.43 -17.43 6.24
CA PHE A 205 13.03 -18.62 5.66
C PHE A 205 14.56 -18.57 5.72
N LYS A 206 15.18 -17.48 5.24
CA LYS A 206 16.64 -17.32 5.22
C LYS A 206 17.23 -17.40 6.63
N SER A 207 16.61 -16.74 7.60
CA SER A 207 17.07 -16.74 9.00
C SER A 207 16.99 -18.12 9.65
N VAL A 208 15.86 -18.83 9.49
CA VAL A 208 15.63 -20.13 10.11
C VAL A 208 16.45 -21.22 9.40
N SER A 209 16.46 -21.21 8.05
CA SER A 209 17.22 -22.17 7.24
C SER A 209 18.73 -22.10 7.48
N GLN A 210 19.27 -20.89 7.68
CA GLN A 210 20.69 -20.73 8.02
C GLN A 210 21.04 -21.41 9.37
N LYS A 211 20.15 -21.30 10.37
CA LYS A 211 20.34 -21.95 11.67
C LYS A 211 20.29 -23.48 11.53
N LEU A 212 19.30 -24.00 10.78
CA LEU A 212 19.16 -25.44 10.55
C LEU A 212 20.31 -26.02 9.76
N LEU A 213 20.79 -25.32 8.73
CA LEU A 213 21.97 -25.75 7.97
C LEU A 213 23.23 -25.77 8.83
N ASN A 214 23.41 -24.80 9.72
CA ASN A 214 24.53 -24.79 10.67
C ASN A 214 24.42 -25.97 11.69
N GLN A 215 23.22 -26.34 12.11
CA GLN A 215 23.00 -27.53 12.94
C GLN A 215 23.29 -28.81 12.15
N ALA A 216 22.84 -28.91 10.91
CA ALA A 216 23.10 -30.05 10.04
C ALA A 216 24.60 -30.26 9.83
N LYS A 217 25.36 -29.18 9.61
CA LYS A 217 26.85 -29.23 9.54
C LYS A 217 27.48 -29.84 10.80
N ARG A 218 27.06 -29.39 11.99
CA ARG A 218 27.62 -29.87 13.27
C ARG A 218 27.34 -31.34 13.52
N HIS A 219 26.15 -31.80 13.08
CA HIS A 219 25.68 -33.15 13.35
C HIS A 219 25.85 -34.11 12.14
N ASN A 220 26.55 -33.65 11.09
CA ASN A 220 26.75 -34.41 9.85
C ASN A 220 25.43 -34.94 9.25
N ARG A 221 24.37 -34.09 9.30
CA ARG A 221 23.05 -34.37 8.73
C ARG A 221 22.91 -33.77 7.33
N LYS A 222 22.04 -34.37 6.54
CA LYS A 222 21.78 -33.91 5.18
C LYS A 222 20.55 -32.97 5.12
N VAL A 223 20.63 -32.00 4.25
CA VAL A 223 19.56 -31.00 4.02
C VAL A 223 19.39 -30.82 2.52
N SER A 224 18.16 -30.62 2.07
CA SER A 224 17.89 -30.30 0.67
C SER A 224 17.10 -29.01 0.55
N VAL A 225 17.44 -28.21 -0.45
CA VAL A 225 16.73 -26.99 -0.82
C VAL A 225 16.00 -27.25 -2.13
N LEU A 226 14.70 -26.95 -2.16
CA LEU A 226 13.86 -26.99 -3.35
C LEU A 226 13.50 -25.56 -3.72
N MET A 227 13.77 -25.15 -4.97
CA MET A 227 13.23 -23.95 -5.58
C MET A 227 12.07 -24.36 -6.48
N ILE A 228 10.93 -23.69 -6.32
CA ILE A 228 9.66 -24.04 -6.97
C ILE A 228 9.09 -22.78 -7.62
N ASP A 229 8.69 -22.89 -8.86
CA ASP A 229 8.07 -21.78 -9.60
C ASP A 229 6.74 -22.24 -10.21
N ALA A 230 5.69 -21.45 -9.97
CA ALA A 230 4.35 -21.72 -10.47
C ALA A 230 4.31 -21.56 -12.00
N ASP A 231 4.09 -22.66 -12.71
CA ASP A 231 3.98 -22.59 -14.17
C ASP A 231 2.71 -21.84 -14.59
N ASN A 232 2.83 -21.01 -15.64
CA ASN A 232 1.73 -20.32 -16.32
C ASN A 232 0.91 -19.35 -15.46
N LEU A 233 1.44 -18.85 -14.34
CA LEU A 233 0.73 -17.84 -13.51
C LEU A 233 0.34 -16.60 -14.33
N LYS A 234 1.24 -16.12 -15.20
CA LYS A 234 0.96 -14.99 -16.09
C LYS A 234 -0.24 -15.27 -17.01
N THR A 235 -0.28 -16.43 -17.64
CA THR A 235 -1.40 -16.84 -18.50
C THR A 235 -2.71 -16.91 -17.71
N THR A 236 -2.67 -17.44 -16.48
CA THR A 236 -3.84 -17.46 -15.59
C THR A 236 -4.31 -16.05 -15.25
N ASN A 237 -3.39 -15.14 -14.94
CA ASN A 237 -3.72 -13.74 -14.68
C ASN A 237 -4.32 -13.03 -15.89
N ASP A 238 -3.75 -13.28 -17.09
CA ASP A 238 -4.20 -12.64 -18.32
C ASP A 238 -5.60 -13.12 -18.75
N TYR A 239 -5.94 -14.40 -18.48
CA TYR A 239 -7.24 -14.98 -18.84
C TYR A 239 -8.33 -14.76 -17.79
N PHE A 240 -7.99 -14.93 -16.50
CA PHE A 240 -8.97 -14.99 -15.41
C PHE A 240 -8.84 -13.83 -14.40
N GLY A 241 -7.85 -12.96 -14.59
CA GLY A 241 -7.56 -11.86 -13.69
C GLY A 241 -6.68 -12.25 -12.50
N HIS A 242 -6.16 -11.23 -11.80
CA HIS A 242 -5.22 -11.40 -10.68
C HIS A 242 -5.80 -12.18 -9.49
N GLU A 243 -7.11 -12.19 -9.30
CA GLU A 243 -7.75 -12.97 -8.24
C GLU A 243 -7.59 -14.48 -8.46
N ALA A 244 -7.70 -14.94 -9.71
CA ALA A 244 -7.45 -16.33 -10.08
C ALA A 244 -5.98 -16.73 -9.87
N GLY A 245 -5.03 -15.85 -10.21
CA GLY A 245 -3.61 -16.09 -9.91
C GLY A 245 -3.32 -16.14 -8.43
N ASN A 246 -3.93 -15.29 -7.63
CA ASN A 246 -3.82 -15.34 -6.17
C ASN A 246 -4.38 -16.67 -5.61
N LEU A 247 -5.51 -17.13 -6.14
CA LEU A 247 -6.09 -18.42 -5.76
C LEU A 247 -5.15 -19.59 -6.11
N LEU A 248 -4.49 -19.54 -7.27
CA LEU A 248 -3.48 -20.53 -7.68
C LEU A 248 -2.31 -20.55 -6.66
N LEU A 249 -1.76 -19.40 -6.30
CA LEU A 249 -0.66 -19.31 -5.33
C LEU A 249 -1.05 -19.82 -3.94
N VAL A 250 -2.27 -19.54 -3.48
CA VAL A 250 -2.79 -20.07 -2.21
C VAL A 250 -2.91 -21.60 -2.24
N ASN A 251 -3.36 -22.17 -3.36
CA ASN A 251 -3.47 -23.61 -3.50
C ASN A 251 -2.08 -24.28 -3.56
N ILE A 252 -1.10 -23.68 -4.24
CA ILE A 252 0.30 -24.17 -4.17
C ILE A 252 0.77 -24.24 -2.71
N ALA A 253 0.57 -23.19 -1.94
CA ALA A 253 0.96 -23.16 -0.53
C ALA A 253 0.28 -24.26 0.29
N GLN A 254 -1.01 -24.50 0.07
CA GLN A 254 -1.76 -25.58 0.75
C GLN A 254 -1.25 -26.95 0.39
N CYS A 255 -0.95 -27.22 -0.87
CA CYS A 255 -0.34 -28.47 -1.32
C CYS A 255 1.06 -28.66 -0.71
N LEU A 256 1.88 -27.61 -0.61
CA LEU A 256 3.18 -27.71 0.06
C LEU A 256 3.01 -28.11 1.53
N ILE A 257 2.08 -27.45 2.26
CA ILE A 257 1.81 -27.77 3.66
C ILE A 257 1.32 -29.23 3.83
N SER A 258 0.51 -29.74 2.90
CA SER A 258 -0.04 -31.11 3.00
C SER A 258 1.02 -32.20 2.79
N VAL A 259 2.04 -31.92 1.97
CA VAL A 259 3.09 -32.88 1.62
C VAL A 259 4.28 -32.86 2.58
N LEU A 260 4.59 -31.67 3.14
CA LEU A 260 5.76 -31.45 4.00
C LEU A 260 5.52 -31.93 5.43
N ARG A 261 6.63 -32.29 6.14
CA ARG A 261 6.62 -32.72 7.54
C ARG A 261 6.81 -31.48 8.45
N ASP A 262 6.47 -31.63 9.73
CA ASP A 262 6.62 -30.57 10.74
C ASP A 262 8.05 -30.00 10.85
N GLY A 263 9.07 -30.77 10.50
CA GLY A 263 10.47 -30.32 10.51
C GLY A 263 10.94 -29.62 9.24
N ASP A 264 10.14 -29.67 8.18
CA ASP A 264 10.45 -29.02 6.92
C ASP A 264 9.93 -27.57 6.92
N ILE A 265 10.55 -26.69 6.12
CA ILE A 265 10.20 -25.29 6.08
C ILE A 265 9.83 -24.91 4.65
N ALA A 266 8.65 -24.30 4.49
CA ALA A 266 8.20 -23.72 3.24
C ALA A 266 8.02 -22.20 3.36
N ALA A 267 8.40 -21.48 2.31
CA ALA A 267 8.24 -20.05 2.24
C ALA A 267 7.89 -19.60 0.81
N ARG A 268 7.28 -18.44 0.71
CA ARG A 268 7.18 -17.72 -0.56
C ARG A 268 8.45 -16.91 -0.75
N PHE A 269 9.16 -17.20 -1.85
CA PHE A 269 10.40 -16.51 -2.18
C PHE A 269 10.10 -15.11 -2.78
N GLY A 270 9.13 -15.03 -3.68
CA GLY A 270 8.64 -13.78 -4.29
C GLY A 270 7.78 -14.07 -5.52
N GLY A 271 6.82 -13.22 -5.85
CA GLY A 271 5.98 -13.39 -7.04
C GLY A 271 5.30 -14.76 -7.09
N ASP A 272 5.73 -15.61 -8.02
CA ASP A 272 5.31 -16.98 -8.28
C ASP A 272 6.26 -18.05 -7.75
N GLU A 273 7.32 -17.65 -7.05
CA GLU A 273 8.38 -18.53 -6.58
C GLU A 273 8.20 -18.91 -5.11
N PHE A 274 8.44 -20.20 -4.82
CA PHE A 274 8.42 -20.78 -3.47
C PHE A 274 9.74 -21.48 -3.21
N VAL A 275 10.11 -21.57 -1.95
CA VAL A 275 11.31 -22.27 -1.51
C VAL A 275 10.98 -23.20 -0.34
N VAL A 276 11.57 -24.39 -0.36
CA VAL A 276 11.42 -25.40 0.68
C VAL A 276 12.79 -25.84 1.17
N LEU A 277 12.94 -25.97 2.48
CA LEU A 277 14.08 -26.64 3.11
C LEU A 277 13.60 -27.96 3.71
N LEU A 278 14.15 -29.06 3.23
CA LEU A 278 13.92 -30.40 3.78
C LEU A 278 15.03 -30.74 4.76
N THR A 279 14.66 -31.07 5.99
CA THR A 279 15.61 -31.47 7.03
C THR A 279 15.81 -32.98 7.07
N ASP A 280 17.00 -33.41 7.42
CA ASP A 280 17.37 -34.86 7.54
C ASP A 280 17.00 -35.65 6.27
N CYS A 281 17.22 -35.06 5.08
CA CYS A 281 16.77 -35.57 3.81
C CYS A 281 17.94 -35.95 2.92
N LYS A 282 18.02 -37.21 2.48
CA LYS A 282 19.02 -37.70 1.52
C LYS A 282 18.61 -37.29 0.09
N GLN A 283 19.56 -37.32 -0.82
CA GLN A 283 19.35 -36.91 -2.22
C GLN A 283 18.16 -37.62 -2.91
N ASN A 284 18.05 -38.95 -2.73
CA ASN A 284 16.96 -39.74 -3.29
C ASN A 284 15.61 -39.37 -2.65
N ASP A 285 15.64 -39.08 -1.35
CA ASP A 285 14.42 -38.75 -0.60
C ASP A 285 13.90 -37.37 -1.02
N SER A 286 14.80 -36.40 -1.32
CA SER A 286 14.41 -35.07 -1.80
C SER A 286 13.73 -35.09 -3.17
N ALA A 287 14.20 -35.96 -4.08
CA ALA A 287 13.56 -36.16 -5.37
C ALA A 287 12.16 -36.80 -5.23
N GLN A 288 12.00 -37.76 -4.28
CA GLN A 288 10.68 -38.35 -3.99
C GLN A 288 9.71 -37.31 -3.39
N VAL A 289 10.19 -36.45 -2.48
CA VAL A 289 9.34 -35.35 -1.94
C VAL A 289 8.91 -34.40 -3.05
N ALA A 290 9.84 -33.99 -3.92
CA ALA A 290 9.51 -33.13 -5.04
C ALA A 290 8.49 -33.78 -6.00
N GLN A 291 8.62 -35.10 -6.26
CA GLN A 291 7.67 -35.83 -7.06
C GLN A 291 6.27 -35.87 -6.42
N ARG A 292 6.19 -36.09 -5.10
CA ARG A 292 4.93 -36.04 -4.35
C ARG A 292 4.28 -34.68 -4.41
N ILE A 293 5.07 -33.61 -4.38
CA ILE A 293 4.55 -32.23 -4.53
C ILE A 293 3.92 -32.06 -5.92
N ILE A 294 4.58 -32.53 -6.99
CA ILE A 294 4.04 -32.47 -8.36
C ILE A 294 2.75 -33.29 -8.48
N GLU A 295 2.70 -34.47 -7.90
CA GLU A 295 1.51 -35.34 -7.88
C GLU A 295 0.34 -34.66 -7.15
N GLU A 296 0.60 -34.02 -6.00
CA GLU A 296 -0.41 -33.29 -5.26
C GLU A 296 -0.94 -32.08 -6.06
N PHE A 297 -0.07 -31.34 -6.76
CA PHE A 297 -0.49 -30.30 -7.68
C PHE A 297 -1.41 -30.84 -8.78
N HIS A 298 -1.07 -31.97 -9.37
CA HIS A 298 -1.86 -32.62 -10.42
C HIS A 298 -3.24 -33.08 -9.94
N ASN A 299 -3.34 -33.53 -8.70
CA ASN A 299 -4.57 -34.01 -8.08
C ASN A 299 -5.46 -32.87 -7.58
N THR A 300 -4.91 -31.68 -7.40
CA THR A 300 -5.63 -30.50 -6.89
C THR A 300 -6.47 -29.86 -7.99
N GLN A 301 -7.78 -29.79 -7.79
CA GLN A 301 -8.71 -29.13 -8.70
C GLN A 301 -9.07 -27.74 -8.19
N ILE A 302 -8.71 -26.69 -8.95
CA ILE A 302 -9.09 -25.32 -8.68
C ILE A 302 -10.23 -24.93 -9.60
N ARG A 303 -11.42 -24.66 -9.06
CA ARG A 303 -12.56 -24.14 -9.80
C ARG A 303 -12.70 -22.64 -9.62
N TYR A 304 -12.72 -21.91 -10.73
CA TYR A 304 -12.90 -20.46 -10.75
C TYR A 304 -13.89 -20.08 -11.86
N HIS A 305 -14.99 -19.43 -11.50
CA HIS A 305 -16.10 -19.08 -12.42
C HIS A 305 -16.63 -20.22 -13.30
N GLY A 306 -16.62 -21.46 -12.80
CA GLY A 306 -17.09 -22.63 -13.52
C GLY A 306 -16.01 -23.33 -14.37
N GLU A 307 -14.84 -22.75 -14.54
CA GLU A 307 -13.70 -23.34 -15.24
C GLU A 307 -12.67 -23.95 -14.31
N ASN A 308 -11.93 -24.96 -14.80
CA ASN A 308 -10.89 -25.62 -14.03
C ASN A 308 -9.53 -25.01 -14.37
N ILE A 309 -8.85 -24.46 -13.35
CA ILE A 309 -7.47 -23.99 -13.45
C ILE A 309 -6.55 -25.13 -13.05
N LYS A 310 -5.62 -25.50 -13.94
CA LYS A 310 -4.61 -26.55 -13.68
C LYS A 310 -3.48 -25.97 -12.82
N LEU A 311 -3.13 -26.68 -11.77
CA LEU A 311 -1.97 -26.39 -10.93
C LEU A 311 -0.77 -27.15 -11.48
N SER A 312 0.34 -26.44 -11.69
CA SER A 312 1.60 -26.99 -12.18
C SER A 312 2.76 -26.10 -11.68
N ALA A 313 3.89 -26.72 -11.38
CA ALA A 313 5.10 -26.02 -11.04
C ALA A 313 6.36 -26.75 -11.50
N SER A 314 7.40 -26.00 -11.76
CA SER A 314 8.75 -26.49 -12.03
C SER A 314 9.59 -26.46 -10.77
N ILE A 315 10.28 -27.55 -10.47
CA ILE A 315 11.05 -27.71 -9.21
C ILE A 315 12.52 -27.97 -9.52
N GLY A 316 13.42 -27.26 -8.81
CA GLY A 316 14.83 -27.51 -8.81
C GLY A 316 15.34 -27.90 -7.42
N ILE A 317 16.23 -28.84 -7.33
CA ILE A 317 16.70 -29.45 -6.07
C ILE A 317 18.22 -29.31 -5.93
N ALA A 318 18.66 -28.79 -4.77
CA ALA A 318 20.07 -28.80 -4.38
C ALA A 318 20.26 -29.41 -3.00
N ASN A 319 21.27 -30.28 -2.84
CA ASN A 319 21.51 -31.05 -1.62
C ASN A 319 22.79 -30.61 -0.91
N PHE A 320 22.73 -30.49 0.41
CA PHE A 320 23.87 -30.31 1.28
C PHE A 320 24.34 -31.70 1.79
N PRO A 321 25.65 -31.99 1.79
CA PRO A 321 26.77 -31.14 1.40
C PRO A 321 27.14 -31.21 -0.09
N GLU A 322 26.55 -32.11 -0.87
CA GLU A 322 26.98 -32.50 -2.21
C GLU A 322 27.04 -31.30 -3.21
N HIS A 323 26.09 -30.37 -3.09
CA HIS A 323 25.96 -29.24 -4.02
C HIS A 323 26.46 -27.91 -3.43
N GLY A 324 26.79 -27.86 -2.14
CA GLY A 324 27.33 -26.66 -1.51
C GLY A 324 27.20 -26.69 0.00
N ASP A 325 27.90 -25.76 0.66
CA ASP A 325 28.00 -25.66 2.12
C ASP A 325 27.39 -24.38 2.68
N THR A 326 26.87 -23.50 1.87
CA THR A 326 26.12 -22.31 2.30
C THR A 326 24.72 -22.30 1.73
N LEU A 327 23.79 -21.69 2.45
CA LEU A 327 22.42 -21.57 2.00
C LEU A 327 22.31 -20.83 0.66
N ASP A 328 23.10 -19.75 0.48
CA ASP A 328 23.07 -18.95 -0.74
C ASP A 328 23.57 -19.77 -1.97
N VAL A 329 24.57 -20.66 -1.79
CA VAL A 329 25.03 -21.56 -2.85
C VAL A 329 23.97 -22.61 -3.19
N LEU A 330 23.29 -23.19 -2.17
CA LEU A 330 22.23 -24.16 -2.39
C LEU A 330 21.01 -23.52 -3.10
N LEU A 331 20.64 -22.31 -2.72
CA LEU A 331 19.59 -21.56 -3.39
C LEU A 331 19.92 -21.30 -4.86
N ALA A 332 21.13 -20.80 -5.15
CA ALA A 332 21.55 -20.55 -6.54
C ALA A 332 21.57 -21.82 -7.40
N LYS A 333 22.00 -22.96 -6.82
CA LYS A 333 22.02 -24.24 -7.53
C LYS A 333 20.64 -24.87 -7.71
N SER A 334 19.76 -24.73 -6.73
CA SER A 334 18.36 -25.15 -6.89
C SER A 334 17.63 -24.30 -7.93
N ASP A 335 17.92 -23.00 -8.01
CA ASP A 335 17.37 -22.12 -9.04
C ASP A 335 17.80 -22.55 -10.46
N LYS A 336 19.11 -22.83 -10.69
CA LYS A 336 19.57 -23.37 -11.97
C LYS A 336 18.88 -24.67 -12.36
N ALA A 337 18.67 -25.56 -11.39
CA ALA A 337 17.97 -26.83 -11.63
C ALA A 337 16.49 -26.61 -11.95
N MET A 338 15.83 -25.66 -11.28
CA MET A 338 14.44 -25.25 -11.57
C MET A 338 14.33 -24.68 -13.00
N TYR A 339 15.27 -23.84 -13.40
CA TYR A 339 15.32 -23.32 -14.75
C TYR A 339 15.47 -24.43 -15.80
N ALA A 340 16.29 -25.46 -15.52
CA ALA A 340 16.38 -26.65 -16.37
C ALA A 340 15.01 -27.39 -16.46
N SER A 341 14.28 -27.52 -15.35
CA SER A 341 12.93 -28.08 -15.33
C SER A 341 11.97 -27.33 -16.27
N LYS A 342 12.01 -26.00 -16.25
CA LYS A 342 11.21 -25.15 -17.14
C LYS A 342 11.52 -25.41 -18.64
N HIS A 343 12.79 -25.60 -18.98
CA HIS A 343 13.21 -25.87 -20.36
C HIS A 343 12.94 -27.31 -20.84
N GLN A 344 12.86 -28.28 -19.94
CA GLN A 344 12.56 -29.68 -20.26
C GLN A 344 11.06 -29.99 -20.42
N GLY A 345 10.20 -28.97 -20.36
CA GLY A 345 8.76 -29.14 -20.59
C GLY A 345 7.88 -28.77 -19.41
N ARG A 346 8.44 -28.22 -18.32
CA ARG A 346 7.72 -27.84 -17.08
C ARG A 346 7.11 -29.04 -16.35
N CYS A 347 6.42 -28.79 -15.24
CA CYS A 347 5.74 -29.84 -14.45
C CYS A 347 6.66 -31.01 -14.08
N LEU A 348 7.91 -30.74 -13.73
CA LEU A 348 8.90 -31.75 -13.35
C LEU A 348 9.91 -31.22 -12.33
N ALA A 349 10.61 -32.14 -11.67
CA ALA A 349 11.65 -31.86 -10.69
C ALA A 349 13.04 -32.28 -11.23
N THR A 350 14.00 -31.37 -11.19
CA THR A 350 15.38 -31.63 -11.61
C THR A 350 16.32 -31.49 -10.41
N VAL A 351 17.16 -32.47 -10.19
CA VAL A 351 18.27 -32.36 -9.23
C VAL A 351 19.44 -31.66 -9.91
N TYR A 352 20.02 -30.67 -9.21
CA TYR A 352 21.20 -29.99 -9.73
C TYR A 352 22.33 -30.99 -10.05
N SER A 353 22.99 -30.77 -11.15
CA SER A 353 24.22 -31.45 -11.54
C SER A 353 25.18 -30.46 -12.18
N THR A 354 26.46 -30.70 -12.10
CA THR A 354 27.52 -29.84 -12.71
C THR A 354 27.40 -29.68 -14.24
N LYS A 355 26.55 -30.48 -14.88
CA LYS A 355 26.21 -30.34 -16.32
C LYS A 355 25.27 -29.18 -16.60
N LEU A 356 24.72 -28.55 -15.55
CA LEU A 356 23.80 -27.40 -15.63
C LEU A 356 24.52 -26.06 -15.46
N ASP A 357 25.82 -26.07 -15.15
CA ASP A 357 26.68 -24.89 -15.16
C ASP A 357 27.11 -24.59 -16.58
#